data_238dcdb2af6bef6c794735dd0bfe7b63
#
_entry.id   238dcdb2af6bef6c794735dd0bfe7b63
#
_cell.length_a   1.000
_cell.length_b   1.000
_cell.length_c   1.000
_cell.angle_alpha   90.00
_cell.angle_beta   90.00
_cell.angle_gamma   90.00
#
_symmetry.space_group_name_H-M   'P 1'
#
loop_
_entity.id
_entity.type
_entity.pdbx_description
1 polymer ?
#
loop_
_entity_poly.entity_id
_entity_poly.type
_entity_poly.pdbx_seq_one_letter_code
_entity_poly.pdbx_strand_id
1 'polypeptide(L)'
;QAEKAEKKFELKGEAKHKFEKMIQDTPIDYILVSEEIIAYFKEHSTKALNDGIYVTLTDHIANTIERIRMGIDFDMTMLLNVKSLYREEYKLALHAIEMLRNAFHLHIDDNEANFITLHIVNAELTSNMMEIYTITSILESINTIVLQSFQVDVQDN
;
A
#
# COMPACT_ATOMS: atom_id res chain seq x y z
N GLN A 1 35.16 -8.10 -5.25
CA GLN A 1 34.71 -7.40 -4.03
C GLN A 1 33.61 -6.45 -4.43
N ALA A 2 32.35 -6.85 -4.17
CA ALA A 2 31.21 -5.97 -4.36
C ALA A 2 31.14 -5.04 -3.14
N GLU A 3 31.40 -3.75 -3.34
CA GLU A 3 31.07 -2.72 -2.37
C GLU A 3 29.55 -2.72 -2.20
N LYS A 4 29.09 -3.15 -1.04
CA LYS A 4 27.73 -2.90 -0.57
C LYS A 4 27.59 -1.39 -0.44
N ALA A 5 26.88 -0.77 -1.39
CA ALA A 5 26.48 0.61 -1.23
C ALA A 5 25.54 0.68 -0.01
N GLU A 6 26.02 1.22 1.09
CA GLU A 6 25.17 1.62 2.21
C GLU A 6 24.21 2.68 1.71
N LYS A 7 22.93 2.29 1.51
CA LYS A 7 21.86 3.25 1.29
C LYS A 7 21.67 4.05 2.57
N LYS A 8 22.22 5.26 2.60
CA LYS A 8 22.04 6.19 3.71
C LYS A 8 20.68 6.87 3.55
N PHE A 9 19.68 6.43 4.33
CA PHE A 9 18.40 7.10 4.40
C PHE A 9 18.49 8.29 5.34
N GLU A 10 18.32 9.49 4.83
CA GLU A 10 18.16 10.70 5.65
C GLU A 10 16.66 11.01 5.79
N LEU A 11 16.01 10.36 6.75
CA LEU A 11 14.71 10.82 7.25
C LEU A 11 14.93 11.98 8.22
N LYS A 12 14.21 13.08 8.04
CA LYS A 12 14.34 14.28 8.89
C LYS A 12 13.15 14.39 9.85
N GLY A 13 13.41 14.85 11.08
CA GLY A 13 12.40 15.26 12.05
C GLY A 13 11.52 14.12 12.58
N GLU A 14 10.21 14.32 12.55
CA GLU A 14 9.22 13.39 13.10
C GLU A 14 9.22 12.02 12.40
N ALA A 15 9.44 11.99 11.08
CA ALA A 15 9.53 10.75 10.30
C ALA A 15 10.73 9.90 10.73
N LYS A 16 11.86 10.52 11.06
CA LYS A 16 13.04 9.82 11.58
C LYS A 16 12.75 9.15 12.93
N HIS A 17 12.10 9.85 13.84
CA HIS A 17 11.75 9.31 15.15
C HIS A 17 10.75 8.14 15.06
N LYS A 18 9.74 8.25 14.21
CA LYS A 18 8.79 7.17 13.93
C LYS A 18 9.46 5.95 13.32
N PHE A 19 10.40 6.15 12.40
CA PHE A 19 11.17 5.08 11.77
C PHE A 19 12.10 4.36 12.78
N GLU A 20 12.82 5.11 13.61
CA GLU A 20 13.68 4.55 14.65
C GLU A 20 12.87 3.72 15.66
N LYS A 21 11.71 4.18 16.08
CA LYS A 21 10.81 3.44 16.96
C LYS A 21 10.28 2.17 16.29
N MET A 22 9.88 2.26 15.03
CA MET A 22 9.39 1.11 14.27
C MET A 22 10.46 0.02 14.14
N ILE A 23 11.72 0.38 13.86
CA ILE A 23 12.85 -0.57 13.78
C ILE A 23 13.05 -1.30 15.12
N GLN A 24 12.86 -0.64 16.26
CA GLN A 24 13.02 -1.24 17.58
C GLN A 24 11.92 -2.26 17.89
N ASP A 25 10.71 -2.00 17.45
CA ASP A 25 9.52 -2.78 17.81
C ASP A 25 9.12 -3.82 16.75
N THR A 26 9.67 -3.75 15.54
CA THR A 26 9.30 -4.60 14.42
C THR A 26 10.36 -5.68 14.17
N PRO A 27 9.98 -6.97 14.00
CA PRO A 27 10.90 -8.03 13.62
C PRO A 27 11.67 -7.69 12.35
N ILE A 28 12.97 -7.98 12.35
CA ILE A 28 13.88 -7.63 11.25
C ILE A 28 13.43 -8.20 9.90
N ASP A 29 12.85 -9.39 9.89
CA ASP A 29 12.39 -10.03 8.66
C ASP A 29 11.26 -9.24 7.98
N TYR A 30 10.39 -8.60 8.76
CA TYR A 30 9.32 -7.74 8.22
C TYR A 30 9.90 -6.49 7.58
N ILE A 31 10.92 -5.91 8.20
CA ILE A 31 11.62 -4.72 7.68
C ILE A 31 12.33 -5.04 6.37
N LEU A 32 13.05 -6.16 6.31
CA LEU A 32 13.80 -6.56 5.13
C LEU A 32 12.88 -6.85 3.93
N VAL A 33 11.79 -7.58 4.14
CA VAL A 33 10.82 -7.86 3.07
C VAL A 33 10.10 -6.59 2.63
N SER A 34 9.76 -5.70 3.56
CA SER A 34 9.17 -4.40 3.22
C SER A 34 10.12 -3.54 2.39
N GLU A 35 11.42 -3.56 2.71
CA GLU A 35 12.45 -2.85 1.91
C GLU A 35 12.52 -3.39 0.48
N GLU A 36 12.52 -4.72 0.30
CA GLU A 36 12.51 -5.35 -1.02
C GLU A 36 11.27 -4.96 -1.83
N ILE A 37 10.10 -4.95 -1.20
CA ILE A 37 8.84 -4.53 -1.82
C ILE A 37 8.91 -3.06 -2.24
N ILE A 38 9.39 -2.18 -1.38
CA ILE A 38 9.50 -0.74 -1.68
C ILE A 38 10.52 -0.50 -2.80
N ALA A 39 11.64 -1.23 -2.80
CA ALA A 39 12.61 -1.17 -3.89
C ALA A 39 11.98 -1.57 -5.23
N TYR A 40 11.19 -2.64 -5.25
CA TYR A 40 10.43 -3.07 -6.42
C TYR A 40 9.46 -1.97 -6.89
N PHE A 41 8.73 -1.33 -5.97
CA PHE A 41 7.81 -0.23 -6.32
C PHE A 41 8.56 0.95 -6.94
N LYS A 42 9.68 1.36 -6.35
CA LYS A 42 10.49 2.48 -6.86
C LYS A 42 11.07 2.19 -8.24
N GLU A 43 11.37 0.95 -8.54
CA GLU A 43 11.89 0.53 -9.85
C GLU A 43 10.79 0.49 -10.93
N HIS A 44 9.59 0.05 -10.57
CA HIS A 44 8.52 -0.22 -11.54
C HIS A 44 7.42 0.85 -11.59
N SER A 45 7.35 1.74 -10.61
CA SER A 45 6.41 2.86 -10.65
C SER A 45 6.85 3.91 -11.69
N THR A 46 5.87 4.44 -12.42
CA THR A 46 6.08 5.56 -13.34
C THR A 46 6.18 6.91 -12.62
N LYS A 47 5.83 6.94 -11.34
CA LYS A 47 5.82 8.14 -10.49
C LYS A 47 6.86 8.02 -9.38
N ALA A 48 7.38 9.15 -8.93
CA ALA A 48 8.26 9.17 -7.78
C ALA A 48 7.49 8.87 -6.49
N LEU A 49 8.07 8.04 -5.64
CA LEU A 49 7.53 7.70 -4.32
C LEU A 49 8.35 8.40 -3.24
N ASN A 50 7.70 9.11 -2.33
CA ASN A 50 8.40 9.72 -1.21
C ASN A 50 8.83 8.67 -0.18
N ASP A 51 9.85 8.99 0.60
CA ASP A 51 10.47 8.04 1.54
C ASP A 51 9.60 7.75 2.78
N GLY A 52 8.53 8.48 3.00
CA GLY A 52 7.54 8.17 4.04
C GLY A 52 6.94 6.76 3.89
N ILE A 53 6.96 6.19 2.68
CA ILE A 53 6.49 4.83 2.41
C ILE A 53 7.25 3.78 3.22
N TYR A 54 8.53 3.99 3.54
CA TYR A 54 9.30 3.07 4.38
C TYR A 54 8.71 2.91 5.78
N VAL A 55 8.10 3.95 6.32
CA VAL A 55 7.42 3.88 7.61
C VAL A 55 6.01 3.34 7.46
N THR A 56 5.21 3.95 6.60
CA THR A 56 3.77 3.66 6.51
C THR A 56 3.49 2.26 5.97
N LEU A 57 4.21 1.82 4.96
CA LEU A 57 4.01 0.49 4.37
C LEU A 57 4.60 -0.62 5.26
N THR A 58 5.76 -0.41 5.85
CA THR A 58 6.36 -1.40 6.76
C THR A 58 5.48 -1.64 7.98
N ASP A 59 4.93 -0.58 8.56
CA ASP A 59 3.97 -0.68 9.67
C ASP A 59 2.70 -1.44 9.25
N HIS A 60 2.15 -1.14 8.09
CA HIS A 60 0.99 -1.85 7.54
C HIS A 60 1.29 -3.34 7.31
N ILE A 61 2.42 -3.68 6.71
CA ILE A 61 2.83 -5.07 6.46
C ILE A 61 3.00 -5.82 7.78
N ALA A 62 3.69 -5.23 8.76
CA ALA A 62 3.89 -5.84 10.07
C ALA A 62 2.56 -6.15 10.76
N ASN A 63 1.66 -5.18 10.81
CA ASN A 63 0.33 -5.34 11.41
C ASN A 63 -0.51 -6.39 10.67
N THR A 64 -0.44 -6.44 9.35
CA THR A 64 -1.16 -7.42 8.53
C THR A 64 -0.65 -8.84 8.80
N ILE A 65 0.66 -9.06 8.83
CA ILE A 65 1.25 -10.37 9.11
C ILE A 65 0.89 -10.85 10.51
N GLU A 66 1.01 -9.99 11.52
CA GLU A 66 0.66 -10.34 12.90
C GLU A 66 -0.83 -10.68 13.02
N ARG A 67 -1.70 -9.90 12.41
CA ARG A 67 -3.14 -10.15 12.39
C ARG A 67 -3.47 -11.51 11.76
N ILE A 68 -2.87 -11.84 10.62
CA ILE A 68 -3.08 -13.12 9.94
C ILE A 68 -2.57 -14.28 10.80
N ARG A 69 -1.41 -14.15 11.43
CA ARG A 69 -0.87 -15.17 12.35
C ARG A 69 -1.75 -15.41 13.57
N MET A 70 -2.42 -14.38 14.04
CA MET A 70 -3.41 -14.49 15.13
C MET A 70 -4.75 -15.08 14.68
N GLY A 71 -4.95 -15.32 13.38
CA GLY A 71 -6.21 -15.80 12.81
C GLY A 71 -7.35 -14.78 12.88
N ILE A 72 -7.01 -13.49 12.91
CA ILE A 72 -7.99 -12.40 12.94
C ILE A 72 -8.38 -12.06 11.52
N ASP A 73 -9.62 -12.36 11.15
CA ASP A 73 -10.21 -11.91 9.90
C ASP A 73 -10.61 -10.44 9.99
N PHE A 74 -10.31 -9.72 8.92
CA PHE A 74 -10.74 -8.35 8.74
C PHE A 74 -11.93 -8.30 7.79
N ASP A 75 -13.00 -7.63 8.19
CA ASP A 75 -14.14 -7.42 7.30
C ASP A 75 -13.78 -6.40 6.21
N MET A 76 -13.54 -6.92 5.01
CA MET A 76 -13.14 -6.14 3.84
C MET A 76 -14.33 -5.59 3.04
N THR A 77 -15.57 -5.73 3.54
CA THR A 77 -16.78 -5.33 2.79
C THR A 77 -16.89 -3.84 2.54
N MET A 78 -16.15 -3.01 3.29
CA MET A 78 -16.10 -1.56 3.12
C MET A 78 -14.99 -1.09 2.19
N LEU A 79 -14.32 -2.00 1.47
CA LEU A 79 -13.26 -1.63 0.55
C LEU A 79 -13.80 -0.90 -0.67
N LEU A 80 -13.19 0.22 -0.92
CA LEU A 80 -13.37 1.05 -2.10
C LEU A 80 -12.93 0.29 -3.35
N ASN A 81 -13.46 0.65 -4.51
CA ASN A 81 -13.06 0.05 -5.79
C ASN A 81 -11.68 0.55 -6.25
N VAL A 82 -10.69 0.31 -5.42
CA VAL A 82 -9.30 0.76 -5.58
C VAL A 82 -8.70 0.25 -6.88
N LYS A 83 -8.98 -1.01 -7.23
CA LYS A 83 -8.51 -1.64 -8.47
C LYS A 83 -8.89 -0.87 -9.73
N SER A 84 -10.09 -0.29 -9.79
CA SER A 84 -10.54 0.49 -10.96
C SER A 84 -9.89 1.86 -11.01
N LEU A 85 -9.69 2.49 -9.85
CA LEU A 85 -9.19 3.85 -9.76
C LEU A 85 -7.66 3.95 -9.94
N TYR A 86 -6.92 2.94 -9.44
CA TYR A 86 -5.46 2.94 -9.37
C TYR A 86 -4.87 1.66 -9.97
N ARG A 87 -5.12 1.44 -11.26
CA ARG A 87 -4.79 0.17 -11.94
C ARG A 87 -3.31 -0.21 -11.90
N GLU A 88 -2.42 0.76 -12.12
CA GLU A 88 -0.98 0.50 -12.16
C GLU A 88 -0.45 0.22 -10.76
N GLU A 89 -0.85 1.02 -9.79
CA GLU A 89 -0.49 0.86 -8.38
C GLU A 89 -1.03 -0.47 -7.82
N TYR A 90 -2.23 -0.86 -8.24
CA TYR A 90 -2.83 -2.15 -7.85
C TYR A 90 -2.07 -3.36 -8.38
N LYS A 91 -1.54 -3.30 -9.60
CA LYS A 91 -0.67 -4.36 -10.14
C LYS A 91 0.61 -4.50 -9.32
N LEU A 92 1.24 -3.39 -8.95
CA LEU A 92 2.40 -3.39 -8.07
C LEU A 92 2.06 -4.01 -6.69
N ALA A 93 0.91 -3.66 -6.15
CA ALA A 93 0.44 -4.18 -4.86
C ALA A 93 0.18 -5.70 -4.91
N LEU A 94 -0.40 -6.22 -5.98
CA LEU A 94 -0.57 -7.67 -6.16
C LEU A 94 0.77 -8.41 -6.18
N HIS A 95 1.78 -7.84 -6.82
CA HIS A 95 3.12 -8.43 -6.80
C HIS A 95 3.70 -8.44 -5.37
N ALA A 96 3.48 -7.37 -4.61
CA ALA A 96 3.88 -7.32 -3.20
C ALA A 96 3.19 -8.41 -2.37
N ILE A 97 1.91 -8.71 -2.62
CA ILE A 97 1.21 -9.83 -1.96
C ILE A 97 1.90 -11.15 -2.23
N GLU A 98 2.32 -11.42 -3.48
CA GLU A 98 3.07 -12.63 -3.82
C GLU A 98 4.43 -12.68 -3.12
N MET A 99 5.14 -11.55 -3.03
CA MET A 99 6.40 -11.47 -2.29
C MET A 99 6.20 -11.82 -0.81
N LEU A 100 5.14 -11.30 -0.19
CA LEU A 100 4.79 -11.58 1.21
C LEU A 100 4.39 -13.04 1.44
N ARG A 101 3.58 -13.63 0.54
CA ARG A 101 3.22 -15.06 0.59
C ARG A 101 4.44 -15.96 0.57
N ASN A 102 5.37 -15.66 -0.33
CA ASN A 102 6.60 -16.44 -0.49
C ASN A 102 7.55 -16.28 0.71
N ALA A 103 7.69 -15.05 1.24
CA ALA A 103 8.59 -14.77 2.34
C ALA A 103 8.13 -15.40 3.67
N PHE A 104 6.84 -15.35 3.94
CA PHE A 104 6.29 -15.74 5.24
C PHE A 104 5.50 -17.06 5.23
N HIS A 105 5.29 -17.66 4.06
CA HIS A 105 4.50 -18.89 3.88
C HIS A 105 3.09 -18.76 4.48
N LEU A 106 2.48 -17.60 4.33
CA LEU A 106 1.13 -17.29 4.81
C LEU A 106 0.15 -17.18 3.65
N HIS A 107 -1.09 -17.56 3.91
CA HIS A 107 -2.19 -17.23 3.03
C HIS A 107 -2.59 -15.77 3.28
N ILE A 108 -2.38 -14.92 2.28
CA ILE A 108 -2.74 -13.50 2.31
C ILE A 108 -3.78 -13.27 1.22
N ASP A 109 -4.92 -12.72 1.56
CA ASP A 109 -5.99 -12.45 0.60
C ASP A 109 -5.59 -11.32 -0.36
N ASP A 110 -6.00 -11.43 -1.64
CA ASP A 110 -5.74 -10.39 -2.65
C ASP A 110 -6.37 -9.03 -2.27
N ASN A 111 -7.38 -9.01 -1.43
CA ASN A 111 -7.98 -7.77 -0.92
C ASN A 111 -7.00 -6.90 -0.13
N GLU A 112 -5.95 -7.48 0.45
CA GLU A 112 -4.88 -6.70 1.09
C GLU A 112 -4.15 -5.80 0.09
N ALA A 113 -4.17 -6.14 -1.20
CA ALA A 113 -3.60 -5.29 -2.26
C ALA A 113 -4.29 -3.91 -2.35
N ASN A 114 -5.55 -3.80 -1.94
CA ASN A 114 -6.23 -2.51 -1.90
C ASN A 114 -5.54 -1.53 -0.93
N PHE A 115 -5.17 -2.00 0.26
CA PHE A 115 -4.47 -1.17 1.25
C PHE A 115 -3.05 -0.82 0.80
N ILE A 116 -2.32 -1.80 0.27
CA ILE A 116 -0.98 -1.55 -0.26
C ILE A 116 -1.03 -0.53 -1.40
N THR A 117 -2.02 -0.62 -2.28
CA THR A 117 -2.25 0.36 -3.34
C THR A 117 -2.41 1.77 -2.78
N LEU A 118 -3.21 1.94 -1.74
CA LEU A 118 -3.42 3.25 -1.11
C LEU A 118 -2.13 3.80 -0.46
N HIS A 119 -1.26 2.94 0.06
CA HIS A 119 0.06 3.35 0.54
C HIS A 119 0.96 3.84 -0.60
N ILE A 120 0.92 3.20 -1.77
CA ILE A 120 1.65 3.65 -2.97
C ILE A 120 1.14 5.03 -3.39
N VAL A 121 -0.18 5.18 -3.56
CA VAL A 121 -0.81 6.46 -3.96
C VAL A 121 -0.50 7.58 -2.95
N ASN A 122 -0.53 7.28 -1.66
CA ASN A 122 -0.13 8.23 -0.62
C ASN A 122 1.33 8.72 -0.82
N ALA A 123 2.23 7.81 -1.13
CA ALA A 123 3.64 8.14 -1.37
C ALA A 123 3.85 8.95 -2.66
N GLU A 124 3.02 8.73 -3.68
CA GLU A 124 3.03 9.50 -4.94
C GLU A 124 2.53 10.94 -4.74
N LEU A 125 1.49 11.11 -3.94
CA LEU A 125 0.83 12.41 -3.72
C LEU A 125 1.43 13.22 -2.58
N THR A 126 2.36 12.66 -1.81
CA THR A 126 2.93 13.33 -0.61
C THR A 126 1.85 13.79 0.38
N SER A 127 0.78 13.00 0.53
CA SER A 127 -0.33 13.26 1.44
C SER A 127 -0.31 12.31 2.64
N ASN A 128 -1.30 12.38 3.49
CA ASN A 128 -1.49 11.41 4.57
C ASN A 128 -2.58 10.37 4.19
N MET A 129 -2.59 9.23 4.87
CA MET A 129 -3.52 8.14 4.55
C MET A 129 -4.99 8.54 4.70
N MET A 130 -5.33 9.41 5.66
CA MET A 130 -6.70 9.90 5.84
C MET A 130 -7.17 10.71 4.63
N GLU A 131 -6.32 11.56 4.08
CA GLU A 131 -6.59 12.31 2.85
C GLU A 131 -6.77 11.37 1.66
N ILE A 132 -5.94 10.35 1.53
CA ILE A 132 -6.06 9.35 0.47
C ILE A 132 -7.38 8.59 0.56
N TYR A 133 -7.80 8.16 1.74
CA TYR A 133 -9.12 7.53 1.92
C TYR A 133 -10.25 8.48 1.53
N THR A 134 -10.17 9.75 1.90
CA THR A 134 -11.18 10.76 1.57
C THR A 134 -11.25 11.00 0.06
N ILE A 135 -10.11 11.21 -0.60
CA ILE A 135 -10.03 11.40 -2.06
C ILE A 135 -10.58 10.17 -2.79
N THR A 136 -10.17 8.98 -2.39
CA THR A 136 -10.61 7.72 -3.01
C THR A 136 -12.11 7.53 -2.87
N SER A 137 -12.68 7.83 -1.70
CA SER A 137 -14.12 7.78 -1.46
C SER A 137 -14.89 8.76 -2.34
N ILE A 138 -14.38 9.98 -2.52
CA ILE A 138 -14.98 10.99 -3.42
C ILE A 138 -14.94 10.51 -4.87
N LEU A 139 -13.81 10.01 -5.34
CA LEU A 139 -13.66 9.50 -6.71
C LEU A 139 -14.58 8.32 -6.98
N GLU A 140 -14.75 7.42 -6.03
CA GLU A 140 -15.67 6.30 -6.15
C GLU A 140 -17.13 6.77 -6.23
N SER A 141 -17.52 7.75 -5.42
CA SER A 141 -18.87 8.34 -5.46
C SER A 141 -19.15 9.01 -6.81
N ILE A 142 -18.20 9.76 -7.36
CA ILE A 142 -18.30 10.37 -8.70
C ILE A 142 -18.45 9.29 -9.76
N ASN A 143 -17.65 8.25 -9.73
CA ASN A 143 -17.70 7.15 -10.68
C ASN A 143 -19.05 6.43 -10.65
N THR A 144 -19.60 6.19 -9.46
CA THR A 144 -20.93 5.59 -9.27
C THR A 144 -22.02 6.46 -9.88
N ILE A 145 -22.01 7.77 -9.64
CA ILE A 145 -22.98 8.73 -10.19
C ILE A 145 -22.93 8.74 -11.72
N VAL A 146 -21.73 8.78 -12.29
CA VAL A 146 -21.54 8.77 -13.75
C VAL A 146 -22.09 7.48 -14.37
N LEU A 147 -21.77 6.32 -13.80
CA LEU A 147 -22.28 5.04 -14.30
C LEU A 147 -23.80 4.92 -14.21
N GLN A 148 -24.40 5.40 -13.13
CA GLN A 148 -25.86 5.42 -12.97
C GLN A 148 -26.53 6.35 -14.00
N SER A 149 -25.93 7.50 -14.29
CA SER A 149 -26.45 8.43 -15.29
C SER A 149 -26.43 7.83 -16.70
N PHE A 150 -25.36 7.12 -17.06
CA PHE A 150 -25.28 6.42 -18.35
C PHE A 150 -26.28 5.26 -18.48
N GLN A 151 -26.59 4.57 -17.38
CA GLN A 151 -27.58 3.48 -17.40
C GLN A 151 -28.99 4.00 -17.56
N VAL A 152 -29.33 5.17 -17.05
CA VAL A 152 -30.63 5.82 -17.22
C VAL A 152 -30.85 6.25 -18.68
N ASP A 153 -29.81 6.77 -19.34
CA ASP A 153 -29.91 7.19 -20.75
C ASP A 153 -30.08 6.01 -21.72
N VAL A 154 -29.69 4.80 -21.36
CA VAL A 154 -29.88 3.59 -22.19
C VAL A 154 -31.27 2.98 -22.05
N GLN A 155 -32.02 3.32 -21.00
CA GLN A 155 -33.38 2.79 -20.76
C GLN A 155 -34.47 3.71 -21.30
N ASP A 156 -34.17 4.94 -21.66
CA ASP A 156 -35.13 5.94 -22.18
C ASP A 156 -35.15 6.06 -23.73
N ASN A 157 -34.58 5.09 -24.44
CA ASN A 157 -34.67 5.00 -25.91
C ASN A 157 -35.43 3.77 -26.35
#